data_a414e278066532994b371b087052c6a6
#
_entry.id   a414e278066532994b371b087052c6a6
#
_cell.length_a   1.000
_cell.length_b   1.000
_cell.length_c   1.000
_cell.angle_alpha   90.00
_cell.angle_beta   90.00
_cell.angle_gamma   90.00
#
_symmetry.space_group_name_H-M   'P 1'
#
loop_
_entity.id
_entity.type
_entity.pdbx_description
1 polymer ?
#
loop_
_entity_poly.entity_id
_entity_poly.type
_entity_poly.pdbx_seq_one_letter_code
_entity_poly.pdbx_strand_id
1 'polypeptide(L)'
;MMNYVKIFFIFLTLCIFSVTNSLRASDSETNKNKPKTPKIISAVEIKDPDCKWGLFNPPKCRKNYEGIKQLSENMDEKQNIFNQGDQNFSMYTGTFDILDEEGDEQTTLIGIEHKNESLFRNTWLGKFSPTTGGFVTGKNSLYLYTGIEADYDLGIINISPSFAPGYYHKGDGKDLGSVLEFKGEIKLGINIFENSNFGYSYSHISNNDWGERNPGTDNQQITFSRKF
;
A
#
# COMPACT_ATOMS: atom_id res chain seq x y z
N MET A 1 -24.62 2.16 -17.89
CA MET A 1 -23.31 2.27 -17.20
C MET A 1 -23.38 2.30 -15.67
N MET A 2 -24.33 3.01 -15.06
CA MET A 2 -24.48 3.11 -13.59
C MET A 2 -24.66 1.77 -12.83
N ASN A 3 -25.06 0.68 -13.49
CA ASN A 3 -25.31 -0.61 -12.87
C ASN A 3 -24.04 -1.44 -12.61
N TYR A 4 -23.00 -1.31 -13.42
CA TYR A 4 -21.78 -2.12 -13.27
C TYR A 4 -20.91 -1.66 -12.11
N VAL A 5 -20.81 -0.35 -11.85
CA VAL A 5 -20.07 0.19 -10.70
C VAL A 5 -20.75 -0.24 -9.38
N LYS A 6 -22.08 -0.20 -9.34
CA LYS A 6 -22.82 -0.73 -8.19
C LYS A 6 -22.62 -2.23 -8.00
N ILE A 7 -22.56 -3.00 -9.09
CA ILE A 7 -22.30 -4.44 -9.06
C ILE A 7 -20.85 -4.69 -8.58
N PHE A 8 -19.88 -3.91 -9.02
CA PHE A 8 -18.48 -4.00 -8.58
C PHE A 8 -18.35 -3.73 -7.08
N PHE A 9 -18.97 -2.68 -6.56
CA PHE A 9 -18.99 -2.40 -5.12
C PHE A 9 -19.76 -3.45 -4.31
N ILE A 10 -20.85 -4.01 -4.84
CA ILE A 10 -21.58 -5.10 -4.20
C ILE A 10 -20.75 -6.38 -4.21
N PHE A 11 -20.03 -6.70 -5.29
CA PHE A 11 -19.12 -7.85 -5.34
C PHE A 11 -17.93 -7.65 -4.39
N LEU A 12 -17.36 -6.46 -4.32
CA LEU A 12 -16.28 -6.13 -3.38
C LEU A 12 -16.75 -6.28 -1.93
N THR A 13 -17.95 -5.79 -1.60
CA THR A 13 -18.53 -5.94 -0.25
C THR A 13 -18.90 -7.40 0.07
N LEU A 14 -19.39 -8.18 -0.89
CA LEU A 14 -19.72 -9.60 -0.71
C LEU A 14 -18.46 -10.46 -0.57
N CYS A 15 -17.39 -10.20 -1.33
CA CYS A 15 -16.10 -10.87 -1.17
C CYS A 15 -15.49 -10.56 0.20
N ILE A 16 -15.53 -9.32 0.64
CA ILE A 16 -15.06 -8.92 1.98
C ILE A 16 -15.87 -9.64 3.08
N PHE A 17 -17.19 -9.76 2.93
CA PHE A 17 -18.05 -10.43 3.91
C PHE A 17 -17.82 -11.95 3.97
N SER A 18 -17.53 -12.60 2.86
CA SER A 18 -17.25 -14.05 2.83
C SER A 18 -15.88 -14.39 3.43
N VAL A 19 -14.86 -13.55 3.21
CA VAL A 19 -13.52 -13.73 3.79
C VAL A 19 -13.53 -13.49 5.31
N THR A 20 -14.30 -12.51 5.80
CA THR A 20 -14.39 -12.25 7.25
C THR A 20 -15.07 -13.39 8.03
N ASN A 21 -16.01 -14.12 7.42
CA ASN A 21 -16.64 -15.28 8.06
C ASN A 21 -15.70 -16.50 8.09
N SER A 22 -14.81 -16.66 7.09
CA SER A 22 -13.81 -17.73 7.08
C SER A 22 -12.70 -17.50 8.11
N LEU A 23 -12.27 -16.25 8.30
CA LEU A 23 -11.23 -15.91 9.31
C LEU A 23 -11.74 -16.04 10.74
N ARG A 24 -13.04 -15.82 10.98
CA ARG A 24 -13.63 -15.92 12.32
C ARG A 24 -13.74 -17.37 12.81
N ALA A 25 -13.72 -18.35 11.92
CA ALA A 25 -13.75 -19.78 12.25
C ALA A 25 -12.38 -20.36 12.65
N SER A 26 -11.29 -19.64 12.36
CA SER A 26 -9.90 -20.07 12.61
C SER A 26 -9.33 -19.63 13.97
N ASP A 27 -9.95 -18.65 14.63
CA ASP A 27 -9.39 -18.03 15.86
C ASP A 27 -9.74 -18.77 17.18
N SER A 28 -10.24 -20.01 17.13
CA SER A 28 -10.62 -20.75 18.34
C SER A 28 -9.59 -21.69 18.92
N GLU A 29 -8.33 -21.69 18.44
CA GLU A 29 -7.24 -22.45 19.08
C GLU A 29 -6.12 -21.54 19.60
N THR A 30 -6.19 -21.35 20.90
CA THR A 30 -5.14 -21.04 21.89
C THR A 30 -3.70 -20.90 21.40
N ASN A 31 -3.21 -19.67 21.30
CA ASN A 31 -1.78 -19.43 21.39
C ASN A 31 -1.47 -18.56 22.64
N LYS A 32 -0.92 -19.20 23.69
CA LYS A 32 -0.50 -18.61 24.98
C LYS A 32 0.78 -17.78 24.91
N ASN A 33 1.25 -17.38 23.75
CA ASN A 33 2.42 -16.51 23.60
C ASN A 33 2.05 -15.17 22.97
N LYS A 34 1.29 -14.37 23.71
CA LYS A 34 1.07 -12.96 23.38
C LYS A 34 2.38 -12.19 23.58
N PRO A 35 2.95 -11.55 22.56
CA PRO A 35 4.08 -10.65 22.77
C PRO A 35 3.63 -9.55 23.73
N LYS A 36 4.37 -9.36 24.82
CA LYS A 36 4.12 -8.26 25.73
C LYS A 36 4.29 -6.96 24.96
N THR A 37 3.22 -6.19 24.83
CA THR A 37 3.25 -4.81 24.33
C THR A 37 4.44 -4.08 24.98
N PRO A 38 5.34 -3.46 24.21
CA PRO A 38 6.40 -2.68 24.82
C PRO A 38 5.73 -1.57 25.63
N LYS A 39 6.00 -1.54 26.95
CA LYS A 39 5.62 -0.41 27.78
C LYS A 39 6.31 0.81 27.18
N ILE A 40 5.52 1.77 26.72
CA ILE A 40 6.01 3.12 26.42
C ILE A 40 6.67 3.58 27.72
N ILE A 41 8.00 3.62 27.72
CA ILE A 41 8.76 4.20 28.81
C ILE A 41 8.46 5.69 28.68
N SER A 42 7.53 6.16 29.52
CA SER A 42 7.32 7.59 29.73
C SER A 42 8.68 8.19 30.00
N ALA A 43 8.99 9.32 29.35
CA ALA A 43 10.24 10.04 29.47
C ALA A 43 10.73 9.98 30.90
N VAL A 44 11.79 9.19 31.14
CA VAL A 44 12.43 9.12 32.43
C VAL A 44 13.07 10.48 32.64
N GLU A 45 12.50 11.26 33.53
CA GLU A 45 13.10 12.49 34.00
C GLU A 45 14.40 12.10 34.72
N ILE A 46 15.51 12.13 33.99
CA ILE A 46 16.84 11.80 34.53
C ILE A 46 17.24 12.99 35.34
N LYS A 47 16.84 12.99 36.60
CA LYS A 47 17.45 13.85 37.65
C LYS A 47 18.74 13.18 38.09
N ASP A 48 19.85 13.50 37.44
CA ASP A 48 21.17 13.22 37.95
C ASP A 48 21.57 14.37 38.86
N PRO A 49 21.62 14.17 40.20
CA PRO A 49 21.93 15.24 41.18
C PRO A 49 23.36 15.77 41.04
N ASP A 50 24.23 15.09 40.31
CA ASP A 50 25.64 15.45 40.15
C ASP A 50 25.95 16.18 38.86
N CYS A 51 24.95 16.39 37.97
CA CYS A 51 25.08 17.19 36.76
C CYS A 51 24.90 18.68 37.02
N LYS A 52 25.96 19.38 37.37
CA LYS A 52 25.97 20.85 37.49
C LYS A 52 26.21 21.48 36.12
N TRP A 53 25.21 22.20 35.63
CA TRP A 53 25.32 23.06 34.43
C TRP A 53 26.23 24.26 34.74
N GLY A 54 27.40 24.32 34.11
CA GLY A 54 28.25 25.51 34.10
C GLY A 54 28.16 26.18 32.70
N LEU A 55 28.12 27.50 32.71
CA LEU A 55 27.91 28.33 31.49
C LEU A 55 28.96 28.13 30.40
N PHE A 56 30.10 27.50 30.67
CA PHE A 56 31.25 27.31 29.77
C PHE A 56 31.89 25.92 29.79
N ASN A 57 31.32 24.93 30.46
CA ASN A 57 31.84 23.55 30.42
C ASN A 57 30.71 22.57 30.12
N PRO A 58 30.87 21.68 29.11
CA PRO A 58 29.89 20.59 28.92
C PRO A 58 29.91 19.68 30.15
N PRO A 59 28.75 19.26 30.65
CA PRO A 59 28.64 18.42 31.81
C PRO A 59 29.40 17.11 31.60
N LYS A 60 30.32 16.75 32.50
CA LYS A 60 31.03 15.47 32.52
C LYS A 60 30.09 14.34 33.03
N CYS A 61 28.97 14.13 32.36
CA CYS A 61 28.02 13.04 32.63
C CYS A 61 28.42 11.77 31.86
N ARG A 62 29.65 11.29 32.11
CA ARG A 62 30.27 10.20 31.36
C ARG A 62 29.57 8.84 31.51
N LYS A 63 28.84 8.62 32.63
CA LYS A 63 28.16 7.35 32.88
C LYS A 63 26.81 7.21 32.12
N ASN A 64 26.14 8.32 31.78
CA ASN A 64 24.88 8.28 31.05
C ASN A 64 25.08 8.28 29.54
N TYR A 65 26.23 8.74 29.04
CA TYR A 65 26.50 8.78 27.59
C TYR A 65 26.61 7.37 26.96
N GLU A 66 27.23 6.43 27.68
CA GLU A 66 27.34 5.04 27.18
C GLU A 66 25.98 4.31 27.19
N GLY A 67 25.13 4.56 28.15
CA GLY A 67 23.77 4.03 28.19
C GLY A 67 22.88 4.59 27.08
N ILE A 68 23.01 5.89 26.78
CA ILE A 68 22.28 6.53 25.66
C ILE A 68 22.80 6.03 24.32
N LYS A 69 24.11 5.83 24.18
CA LYS A 69 24.72 5.28 22.98
C LYS A 69 24.27 3.83 22.72
N GLN A 70 24.24 2.97 23.75
CA GLN A 70 23.70 1.61 23.64
C GLN A 70 22.20 1.59 23.31
N LEU A 71 21.41 2.54 23.84
CA LEU A 71 20.00 2.69 23.49
C LEU A 71 19.81 3.13 22.05
N SER A 72 20.63 4.07 21.54
CA SER A 72 20.55 4.49 20.13
C SER A 72 21.00 3.38 19.19
N GLU A 73 22.08 2.66 19.49
CA GLU A 73 22.55 1.51 18.71
C GLU A 73 21.48 0.38 18.68
N ASN A 74 20.83 0.09 19.79
CA ASN A 74 19.73 -0.88 19.86
C ASN A 74 18.46 -0.41 19.15
N MET A 75 18.22 0.89 19.07
CA MET A 75 17.11 1.45 18.29
C MET A 75 17.40 1.41 16.80
N ASP A 76 18.63 1.72 16.40
CA ASP A 76 19.07 1.63 15.01
C ASP A 76 19.10 0.18 14.51
N GLU A 77 19.52 -0.78 15.34
CA GLU A 77 19.46 -2.21 15.04
C GLU A 77 18.01 -2.70 14.90
N LYS A 78 17.10 -2.27 15.79
CA LYS A 78 15.68 -2.57 15.66
C LYS A 78 15.03 -1.92 14.44
N GLN A 79 15.40 -0.69 14.09
CA GLN A 79 14.92 -0.04 12.86
C GLN A 79 15.43 -0.75 11.60
N ASN A 80 16.68 -1.23 11.61
CA ASN A 80 17.21 -2.02 10.50
C ASN A 80 16.53 -3.38 10.36
N ILE A 81 16.12 -4.03 11.46
CA ILE A 81 15.35 -5.28 11.43
C ILE A 81 13.93 -5.04 10.89
N PHE A 82 13.33 -3.87 11.16
CA PHE A 82 12.01 -3.50 10.62
C PHE A 82 12.05 -3.09 9.13
N ASN A 83 13.19 -2.68 8.60
CA ASN A 83 13.31 -2.17 7.24
C ASN A 83 13.70 -3.21 6.19
N GLN A 84 14.09 -4.42 6.60
CA GLN A 84 14.51 -5.47 5.67
C GLN A 84 13.32 -6.38 5.32
N GLY A 85 12.79 -6.23 4.09
CA GLY A 85 11.70 -7.03 3.57
C GLY A 85 10.30 -6.38 3.57
N ASP A 86 10.22 -5.10 4.00
CA ASP A 86 8.93 -4.39 4.12
C ASP A 86 8.64 -3.44 2.95
N GLN A 87 9.53 -3.40 1.94
CA GLN A 87 9.36 -2.60 0.73
C GLN A 87 9.03 -3.51 -0.45
N ASN A 88 7.94 -3.25 -1.12
CA ASN A 88 7.53 -4.00 -2.30
C ASN A 88 7.51 -3.09 -3.51
N PHE A 89 8.29 -3.44 -4.55
CA PHE A 89 8.30 -2.77 -5.83
C PHE A 89 7.65 -3.66 -6.88
N SER A 90 6.75 -3.05 -7.64
CA SER A 90 6.02 -3.70 -8.72
C SER A 90 6.27 -2.97 -10.04
N MET A 91 6.45 -3.74 -11.09
CA MET A 91 6.38 -3.27 -12.48
C MET A 91 5.17 -3.93 -13.13
N TYR A 92 4.44 -3.19 -13.91
CA TYR A 92 3.27 -3.72 -14.59
C TYR A 92 3.10 -3.16 -16.00
N THR A 93 2.48 -3.96 -16.84
CA THR A 93 2.11 -3.57 -18.21
C THR A 93 0.78 -4.19 -18.56
N GLY A 94 0.06 -3.56 -19.47
CA GLY A 94 -1.25 -4.06 -19.84
C GLY A 94 -1.96 -3.20 -20.86
N THR A 95 -3.29 -3.27 -20.86
CA THR A 95 -4.14 -2.52 -21.74
C THR A 95 -4.97 -1.52 -20.96
N PHE A 96 -4.90 -0.28 -21.39
CA PHE A 96 -5.74 0.82 -20.94
C PHE A 96 -7.03 0.82 -21.75
N ASP A 97 -8.18 1.02 -21.09
CA ASP A 97 -9.51 1.15 -21.67
C ASP A 97 -9.98 -0.09 -22.46
N ILE A 98 -9.98 -1.25 -21.81
CA ILE A 98 -10.32 -2.54 -22.42
C ILE A 98 -11.79 -2.65 -22.86
N LEU A 99 -12.68 -1.80 -22.34
CA LEU A 99 -14.12 -1.80 -22.64
C LEU A 99 -14.50 -0.73 -23.68
N ASP A 100 -13.51 -0.09 -24.33
CA ASP A 100 -13.77 0.82 -25.43
C ASP A 100 -14.28 0.04 -26.64
N GLU A 101 -15.58 0.18 -26.93
CA GLU A 101 -16.25 -0.55 -28.02
C GLU A 101 -15.78 -0.10 -29.41
N GLU A 102 -15.34 1.16 -29.53
CA GLU A 102 -14.85 1.72 -30.80
C GLU A 102 -13.36 1.42 -31.01
N GLY A 103 -12.62 1.08 -29.95
CA GLY A 103 -11.20 0.73 -29.98
C GLY A 103 -10.25 1.92 -30.18
N ASP A 104 -10.78 3.11 -30.36
CA ASP A 104 -9.99 4.30 -30.64
C ASP A 104 -9.23 4.81 -29.43
N GLU A 105 -9.70 4.54 -28.21
CA GLU A 105 -9.08 4.97 -26.96
C GLU A 105 -8.22 3.89 -26.31
N GLN A 106 -8.38 2.63 -26.75
CA GLN A 106 -7.59 1.52 -26.24
C GLN A 106 -6.11 1.70 -26.58
N THR A 107 -5.25 1.45 -25.58
CA THR A 107 -3.79 1.55 -25.75
C THR A 107 -3.04 0.73 -24.73
N THR A 108 -1.76 0.48 -24.97
CA THR A 108 -0.87 -0.17 -24.00
C THR A 108 -0.56 0.79 -22.86
N LEU A 109 -0.44 0.25 -21.64
CA LEU A 109 0.10 0.97 -20.48
C LEU A 109 1.33 0.26 -19.92
N ILE A 110 2.23 1.03 -19.33
CA ILE A 110 3.36 0.55 -18.52
C ILE A 110 3.49 1.39 -17.27
N GLY A 111 3.72 0.76 -16.14
CA GLY A 111 3.78 1.47 -14.86
C GLY A 111 4.66 0.79 -13.83
N ILE A 112 4.85 1.54 -12.76
CA ILE A 112 5.56 1.10 -11.56
C ILE A 112 4.76 1.46 -10.31
N GLU A 113 4.93 0.66 -9.29
CA GLU A 113 4.29 0.88 -7.99
C GLU A 113 5.24 0.51 -6.86
N HIS A 114 5.20 1.28 -5.81
CA HIS A 114 5.87 1.02 -4.55
C HIS A 114 4.85 0.91 -3.44
N LYS A 115 4.90 -0.19 -2.68
CA LYS A 115 4.12 -0.42 -1.47
C LYS A 115 5.05 -0.51 -0.27
N ASN A 116 4.75 0.27 0.77
CA ASN A 116 5.50 0.26 2.01
C ASN A 116 4.74 -0.54 3.07
N GLU A 117 5.14 -1.80 3.26
CA GLU A 117 4.49 -2.70 4.21
C GLU A 117 4.92 -2.42 5.67
N SER A 118 5.97 -1.62 5.92
CA SER A 118 6.36 -1.20 7.27
C SER A 118 5.40 -0.16 7.87
N LEU A 119 4.71 0.61 7.03
CA LEU A 119 3.74 1.62 7.44
C LEU A 119 2.30 1.09 7.44
N PHE A 120 2.11 -0.19 7.72
CA PHE A 120 0.80 -0.81 7.72
C PHE A 120 -0.10 -0.36 8.87
N ARG A 121 -1.40 -0.46 8.65
CA ARG A 121 -2.42 -0.31 9.68
C ARG A 121 -3.33 -1.53 9.72
N ASN A 122 -3.38 -2.20 10.87
CA ASN A 122 -4.34 -3.27 11.08
C ASN A 122 -5.73 -2.69 11.33
N THR A 123 -6.69 -3.18 10.58
CA THR A 123 -8.12 -2.88 10.73
C THR A 123 -8.89 -4.18 10.87
N TRP A 124 -10.18 -4.09 11.15
CA TRP A 124 -11.05 -5.26 11.15
C TRP A 124 -11.24 -5.89 9.74
N LEU A 125 -10.93 -5.12 8.68
CA LEU A 125 -10.95 -5.57 7.28
C LEU A 125 -9.61 -6.17 6.81
N GLY A 126 -8.56 -6.10 7.62
CA GLY A 126 -7.23 -6.61 7.27
C GLY A 126 -6.10 -5.61 7.47
N LYS A 127 -4.92 -5.98 6.98
CA LYS A 127 -3.70 -5.17 7.01
C LYS A 127 -3.66 -4.27 5.78
N PHE A 128 -3.74 -2.95 5.96
CA PHE A 128 -3.61 -1.96 4.89
C PHE A 128 -2.23 -1.33 4.90
N SER A 129 -1.61 -1.25 3.74
CA SER A 129 -0.31 -0.63 3.53
C SER A 129 -0.43 0.52 2.53
N PRO A 130 0.30 1.64 2.70
CA PRO A 130 0.31 2.71 1.73
C PRO A 130 1.00 2.26 0.44
N THR A 131 0.42 2.65 -0.68
CA THR A 131 0.96 2.40 -2.02
C THR A 131 1.04 3.69 -2.81
N THR A 132 2.06 3.83 -3.65
CA THR A 132 2.28 4.97 -4.54
C THR A 132 2.81 4.47 -5.85
N GLY A 133 2.29 4.97 -6.95
CA GLY A 133 2.69 4.50 -8.26
C GLY A 133 2.26 5.43 -9.38
N GLY A 134 2.47 4.96 -10.59
CA GLY A 134 2.02 5.64 -11.78
C GLY A 134 2.25 4.82 -13.03
N PHE A 135 1.55 5.20 -14.10
CA PHE A 135 1.73 4.62 -15.42
C PHE A 135 1.67 5.67 -16.51
N VAL A 136 2.25 5.31 -17.63
CA VAL A 136 2.09 6.03 -18.90
C VAL A 136 1.46 5.11 -19.94
N THR A 137 0.74 5.70 -20.89
CA THR A 137 0.11 4.97 -21.98
C THR A 137 0.80 5.23 -23.30
N GLY A 138 0.57 4.37 -24.29
CA GLY A 138 1.04 4.57 -25.67
C GLY A 138 0.49 5.83 -26.34
N LYS A 139 -0.55 6.44 -25.80
CA LYS A 139 -1.13 7.73 -26.22
C LYS A 139 -0.70 8.90 -25.32
N ASN A 140 0.46 8.78 -24.66
CA ASN A 140 1.05 9.82 -23.79
C ASN A 140 0.17 10.24 -22.60
N SER A 141 -0.82 9.43 -22.20
CA SER A 141 -1.54 9.70 -20.94
C SER A 141 -0.64 9.33 -19.76
N LEU A 142 -0.74 10.10 -18.67
CA LEU A 142 -0.01 9.88 -17.42
C LEU A 142 -1.00 9.79 -16.26
N TYR A 143 -0.84 8.79 -15.40
CA TYR A 143 -1.55 8.70 -14.13
C TYR A 143 -0.56 8.49 -12.99
N LEU A 144 -0.59 9.40 -12.01
CA LEU A 144 0.20 9.31 -10.77
C LEU A 144 -0.74 9.20 -9.59
N TYR A 145 -0.52 8.23 -8.71
CA TYR A 145 -1.45 7.97 -7.62
C TYR A 145 -0.75 7.62 -6.31
N THR A 146 -1.46 7.84 -5.23
CA THR A 146 -1.12 7.33 -3.91
C THR A 146 -2.38 6.85 -3.21
N GLY A 147 -2.29 5.77 -2.45
CA GLY A 147 -3.46 5.17 -1.83
C GLY A 147 -3.12 4.11 -0.82
N ILE A 148 -4.01 3.16 -0.68
CA ILE A 148 -3.89 2.04 0.25
C ILE A 148 -4.18 0.73 -0.48
N GLU A 149 -3.45 -0.32 -0.10
CA GLU A 149 -3.65 -1.67 -0.58
C GLU A 149 -3.73 -2.63 0.61
N ALA A 150 -4.67 -3.56 0.56
CA ALA A 150 -4.75 -4.67 1.50
C ALA A 150 -4.23 -5.95 0.85
N ASP A 151 -3.59 -6.81 1.64
CA ASP A 151 -3.13 -8.12 1.17
C ASP A 151 -3.87 -9.23 1.92
N TYR A 152 -4.42 -10.17 1.15
CA TYR A 152 -5.02 -11.40 1.64
C TYR A 152 -4.26 -12.57 1.05
N ASP A 153 -3.48 -13.25 1.89
CA ASP A 153 -2.73 -14.45 1.51
C ASP A 153 -3.60 -15.69 1.72
N LEU A 154 -3.86 -16.40 0.64
CA LEU A 154 -4.62 -17.66 0.64
C LEU A 154 -3.67 -18.86 0.35
N GLY A 155 -2.40 -18.73 0.68
CA GLY A 155 -1.37 -19.73 0.46
C GLY A 155 -0.65 -19.55 -0.88
N ILE A 156 -1.09 -20.21 -1.93
CA ILE A 156 -0.47 -20.06 -3.26
C ILE A 156 -0.93 -18.79 -3.96
N ILE A 157 -2.15 -18.33 -3.67
CA ILE A 157 -2.80 -17.18 -4.29
C ILE A 157 -2.85 -16.02 -3.31
N ASN A 158 -2.53 -14.82 -3.78
CA ASN A 158 -2.71 -13.56 -3.07
C ASN A 158 -3.81 -12.75 -3.76
N ILE A 159 -4.65 -12.10 -2.96
CA ILE A 159 -5.66 -11.14 -3.43
C ILE A 159 -5.34 -9.80 -2.79
N SER A 160 -5.14 -8.78 -3.61
CA SER A 160 -4.76 -7.45 -3.11
C SER A 160 -5.67 -6.37 -3.70
N PRO A 161 -6.79 -6.05 -3.02
CA PRO A 161 -7.60 -4.90 -3.38
C PRO A 161 -6.90 -3.60 -2.97
N SER A 162 -7.02 -2.57 -3.83
CA SER A 162 -6.49 -1.25 -3.55
C SER A 162 -7.45 -0.14 -3.97
N PHE A 163 -7.26 1.02 -3.33
CA PHE A 163 -7.94 2.25 -3.68
C PHE A 163 -6.95 3.41 -3.62
N ALA A 164 -6.87 4.21 -4.70
CA ALA A 164 -5.90 5.27 -4.82
C ALA A 164 -6.47 6.47 -5.60
N PRO A 165 -6.60 7.64 -4.97
CA PRO A 165 -6.73 8.91 -5.69
C PRO A 165 -5.44 9.23 -6.44
N GLY A 166 -5.58 9.91 -7.59
CA GLY A 166 -4.44 10.25 -8.41
C GLY A 166 -4.66 11.42 -9.35
N TYR A 167 -3.55 11.91 -9.86
CA TYR A 167 -3.50 12.93 -10.90
C TYR A 167 -3.49 12.27 -12.27
N TYR A 168 -4.43 12.61 -13.12
CA TYR A 168 -4.52 12.14 -14.49
C TYR A 168 -4.26 13.27 -15.49
N HIS A 169 -3.37 13.02 -16.43
CA HIS A 169 -3.14 13.84 -17.62
C HIS A 169 -3.43 13.03 -18.87
N LYS A 170 -4.37 13.47 -19.66
CA LYS A 170 -4.88 12.68 -20.78
C LYS A 170 -3.89 12.50 -21.94
N GLY A 171 -2.95 13.45 -22.13
CA GLY A 171 -2.10 13.47 -23.31
C GLY A 171 -2.92 13.47 -24.60
N ASP A 172 -2.64 12.51 -25.49
CA ASP A 172 -3.37 12.24 -26.74
C ASP A 172 -4.44 11.14 -26.57
N GLY A 173 -4.63 10.63 -25.35
CA GLY A 173 -5.57 9.57 -25.05
C GLY A 173 -6.91 10.06 -24.49
N LYS A 174 -7.62 9.12 -23.86
CA LYS A 174 -8.99 9.31 -23.35
C LYS A 174 -9.06 10.45 -22.34
N ASP A 175 -10.04 11.31 -22.53
CA ASP A 175 -10.37 12.38 -21.58
C ASP A 175 -11.35 11.85 -20.53
N LEU A 176 -10.87 11.67 -19.28
CA LEU A 176 -11.67 11.16 -18.18
C LEU A 176 -12.55 12.23 -17.50
N GLY A 177 -12.41 13.49 -17.91
CA GLY A 177 -13.28 14.60 -17.47
C GLY A 177 -12.78 15.34 -16.25
N SER A 178 -11.73 14.87 -15.58
CA SER A 178 -11.10 15.54 -14.44
C SER A 178 -9.60 15.26 -14.39
N VAL A 179 -8.87 16.13 -13.71
CA VAL A 179 -7.45 15.89 -13.38
C VAL A 179 -7.29 15.03 -12.12
N LEU A 180 -8.31 15.02 -11.25
CA LEU A 180 -8.38 14.16 -10.08
C LEU A 180 -9.25 12.95 -10.40
N GLU A 181 -8.65 11.80 -10.40
CA GLU A 181 -9.30 10.52 -10.68
C GLU A 181 -9.02 9.54 -9.54
N PHE A 182 -9.92 8.58 -9.35
CA PHE A 182 -9.85 7.54 -8.32
C PHE A 182 -9.69 6.18 -8.98
N LYS A 183 -8.63 5.45 -8.63
CA LYS A 183 -8.39 4.09 -9.09
C LYS A 183 -8.88 3.10 -8.03
N GLY A 184 -9.80 2.22 -8.39
CA GLY A 184 -10.09 0.99 -7.68
C GLY A 184 -9.46 -0.18 -8.42
N GLU A 185 -8.72 -1.05 -7.74
CA GLU A 185 -8.02 -2.17 -8.35
C GLU A 185 -8.15 -3.45 -7.53
N ILE A 186 -8.21 -4.59 -8.20
CA ILE A 186 -8.04 -5.92 -7.60
C ILE A 186 -6.89 -6.61 -8.32
N LYS A 187 -5.86 -7.01 -7.56
CA LYS A 187 -4.75 -7.84 -8.03
C LYS A 187 -4.95 -9.27 -7.56
N LEU A 188 -4.70 -10.21 -8.45
CA LEU A 188 -4.60 -11.64 -8.17
C LEU A 188 -3.18 -12.07 -8.47
N GLY A 189 -2.47 -12.60 -7.50
CA GLY A 189 -1.06 -12.95 -7.64
C GLY A 189 -0.76 -14.36 -7.18
N ILE A 190 0.33 -14.91 -7.70
CA ILE A 190 0.93 -16.15 -7.27
C ILE A 190 2.39 -15.92 -6.85
N ASN A 191 2.80 -16.52 -5.75
CA ASN A 191 4.19 -16.49 -5.32
C ASN A 191 4.99 -17.48 -6.17
N ILE A 192 5.92 -16.96 -7.00
CA ILE A 192 6.72 -17.77 -7.94
C ILE A 192 8.12 -18.07 -7.42
N PHE A 193 8.70 -17.15 -6.64
CA PHE A 193 9.98 -17.28 -5.97
C PHE A 193 9.90 -16.65 -4.59
N GLU A 194 10.91 -16.92 -3.75
CA GLU A 194 11.09 -16.21 -2.49
C GLU A 194 11.10 -14.70 -2.73
N ASN A 195 10.20 -13.97 -2.06
CA ASN A 195 10.02 -12.51 -2.19
C ASN A 195 9.55 -12.00 -3.57
N SER A 196 9.07 -12.86 -4.47
CA SER A 196 8.60 -12.45 -5.79
C SER A 196 7.22 -12.99 -6.10
N ASN A 197 6.38 -12.13 -6.64
CA ASN A 197 5.00 -12.44 -7.01
C ASN A 197 4.74 -12.05 -8.45
N PHE A 198 3.99 -12.89 -9.16
CA PHE A 198 3.49 -12.61 -10.49
C PHE A 198 1.97 -12.55 -10.44
N GLY A 199 1.39 -11.49 -10.99
CA GLY A 199 -0.03 -11.22 -10.85
C GLY A 199 -0.71 -10.72 -12.09
N TYR A 200 -2.02 -10.78 -12.05
CA TYR A 200 -2.93 -10.13 -12.97
C TYR A 200 -3.81 -9.16 -12.17
N SER A 201 -4.05 -7.98 -12.70
CA SER A 201 -4.96 -7.03 -12.07
C SER A 201 -5.96 -6.43 -13.04
N TYR A 202 -7.10 -6.07 -12.46
CA TYR A 202 -8.15 -5.30 -13.11
C TYR A 202 -8.37 -4.03 -12.31
N SER A 203 -8.37 -2.89 -12.99
CA SER A 203 -8.60 -1.60 -12.36
C SER A 203 -9.62 -0.76 -13.12
N HIS A 204 -10.41 -0.02 -12.35
CA HIS A 204 -11.32 1.01 -12.83
C HIS A 204 -10.84 2.37 -12.34
N ILE A 205 -10.79 3.34 -13.24
CA ILE A 205 -10.44 4.73 -12.93
C ILE A 205 -11.60 5.62 -13.31
N SER A 206 -12.03 6.50 -12.37
CA SER A 206 -13.14 7.44 -12.59
C SER A 206 -13.07 8.60 -11.59
N ASN A 207 -13.72 9.72 -11.90
CA ASN A 207 -13.74 10.90 -11.03
C ASN A 207 -14.95 10.96 -10.07
N ASN A 208 -15.75 9.89 -9.99
CA ASN A 208 -16.93 9.83 -9.13
C ASN A 208 -17.94 10.95 -9.37
N ASP A 209 -18.09 11.39 -10.63
CA ASP A 209 -18.94 12.51 -11.05
C ASP A 209 -18.57 13.88 -10.44
N TRP A 210 -17.31 14.05 -10.01
CA TRP A 210 -16.79 15.35 -9.53
C TRP A 210 -16.30 16.24 -10.68
N GLY A 211 -16.11 15.70 -11.88
CA GLY A 211 -15.78 16.43 -13.09
C GLY A 211 -17.03 16.82 -13.90
N GLU A 212 -16.82 17.51 -15.01
CA GLU A 212 -17.90 17.85 -15.95
C GLU A 212 -18.52 16.61 -16.62
N ARG A 213 -17.77 15.54 -16.71
CA ARG A 213 -18.16 14.22 -17.23
C ARG A 213 -17.36 13.13 -16.53
N ASN A 214 -17.86 11.92 -16.54
CA ASN A 214 -17.23 10.76 -15.92
C ASN A 214 -17.34 9.52 -16.82
N PRO A 215 -16.62 9.45 -17.95
CA PRO A 215 -16.66 8.28 -18.81
C PRO A 215 -16.01 7.06 -18.15
N GLY A 216 -15.03 7.28 -17.26
CA GLY A 216 -14.23 6.24 -16.65
C GLY A 216 -13.36 5.48 -17.64
N THR A 217 -12.52 4.57 -17.14
CA THR A 217 -11.74 3.63 -17.93
C THR A 217 -11.51 2.35 -17.16
N ASP A 218 -11.55 1.23 -17.87
CA ASP A 218 -11.31 -0.10 -17.31
C ASP A 218 -10.01 -0.65 -17.90
N ASN A 219 -9.13 -1.13 -17.05
CA ASN A 219 -7.79 -1.53 -17.44
C ASN A 219 -7.44 -2.92 -16.90
N GLN A 220 -6.63 -3.65 -17.65
CA GLN A 220 -6.07 -4.93 -17.22
C GLN A 220 -4.56 -4.89 -17.32
N GLN A 221 -3.88 -5.51 -16.34
CA GLN A 221 -2.43 -5.50 -16.27
C GLN A 221 -1.89 -6.85 -15.82
N ILE A 222 -0.67 -7.15 -16.25
CA ILE A 222 0.20 -8.18 -15.71
C ILE A 222 1.23 -7.47 -14.85
N THR A 223 1.44 -7.97 -13.64
CA THR A 223 2.31 -7.36 -12.63
C THR A 223 3.38 -8.34 -12.20
N PHE A 224 4.60 -7.86 -12.10
CA PHE A 224 5.69 -8.53 -11.39
C PHE A 224 6.10 -7.68 -10.20
N SER A 225 6.08 -8.29 -9.00
CA SER A 225 6.40 -7.62 -7.74
C SER A 225 7.54 -8.31 -7.03
N ARG A 226 8.36 -7.54 -6.34
CA ARG A 226 9.46 -8.06 -5.51
C ARG A 226 9.57 -7.29 -4.19
N LYS A 227 9.71 -8.02 -3.09
CA LYS A 227 10.00 -7.49 -1.75
C LYS A 227 11.51 -7.40 -1.51
N PHE A 228 11.93 -6.31 -0.87
CA PHE A 228 13.31 -6.01 -0.52
C PHE A 228 13.46 -5.76 0.98
#